data_246b25ac4384ff66629ff6a96a88387e
#
_entry.id   246b25ac4384ff66629ff6a96a88387e
#
_cell.length_a   1.000
_cell.length_b   1.000
_cell.length_c   1.000
_cell.angle_alpha   90.00
_cell.angle_beta   90.00
_cell.angle_gamma   90.00
#
_symmetry.space_group_name_H-M   'P 1'
#
loop_
_entity.id
_entity.type
_entity.pdbx_description
1 polymer ?
#
loop_
_entity_poly.entity_id
_entity_poly.type
_entity_poly.pdbx_seq_one_letter_code
_entity_poly.pdbx_strand_id
1 'polypeptide(L)'
;MSIILNPDCILCHMRRNVGTARNMGTEAQWESFTRELLELYLDIPKEGVSSTWLGPRTEELFRKVYGVSGDRFEEEKRFSNRFVMERLCDIRARVEAAEDPVYAGLQFAVLGNYIDFSALYGEVSFEKLDAMLEKALTMDLDRSAYEKLCADLEAGKNLLYLTDNAGEIGF
;
A
#
# COMPACT_ATOMS: atom_id res chain seq x y z
N MET A 1 -15.66 14.72 14.52
CA MET A 1 -14.23 15.08 14.45
C MET A 1 -13.95 15.43 13.01
N SER A 2 -13.51 16.65 12.70
CA SER A 2 -13.21 17.04 11.31
C SER A 2 -11.92 16.36 10.85
N ILE A 3 -11.91 15.77 9.65
CA ILE A 3 -10.71 15.21 9.05
C ILE A 3 -9.93 16.38 8.45
N ILE A 4 -8.73 16.61 8.94
CA ILE A 4 -7.80 17.62 8.42
C ILE A 4 -6.58 16.89 7.89
N LEU A 5 -6.19 17.22 6.67
CA LEU A 5 -4.98 16.65 6.07
C LEU A 5 -3.75 17.14 6.83
N ASN A 6 -2.98 16.19 7.39
CA ASN A 6 -1.75 16.51 8.13
C ASN A 6 -0.71 17.13 7.18
N PRO A 7 -0.05 18.24 7.57
CA PRO A 7 1.05 18.84 6.79
C PRO A 7 2.16 17.83 6.42
N ASP A 8 2.48 16.88 7.29
CA ASP A 8 3.48 15.85 7.00
C ASP A 8 3.04 14.94 5.85
N CYS A 9 1.74 14.69 5.69
CA CYS A 9 1.20 13.97 4.53
C CYS A 9 1.42 14.73 3.23
N ILE A 10 1.27 16.07 3.24
CA ILE A 10 1.54 16.92 2.08
C ILE A 10 3.02 16.86 1.72
N LEU A 11 3.91 17.01 2.70
CA LEU A 11 5.35 16.96 2.48
C LEU A 11 5.82 15.60 1.95
N CYS A 12 5.30 14.51 2.52
CA CYS A 12 5.58 13.15 2.07
C CYS A 12 5.13 12.95 0.61
N HIS A 13 3.88 13.34 0.31
CA HIS A 13 3.29 13.24 -1.02
C HIS A 13 4.08 14.07 -2.04
N MET A 14 4.47 15.31 -1.70
CA MET A 14 5.26 16.18 -2.54
C MET A 14 6.62 15.54 -2.85
N ARG A 15 7.36 15.14 -1.83
CA ARG A 15 8.69 14.53 -1.97
C ARG A 15 8.67 13.32 -2.90
N ARG A 16 7.69 12.45 -2.70
CA ARG A 16 7.51 11.24 -3.51
C ARG A 16 7.23 11.58 -4.97
N ASN A 17 6.23 12.42 -5.23
CA ASN A 17 5.76 12.66 -6.60
C ASN A 17 6.71 13.56 -7.41
N VAL A 18 7.31 14.58 -6.80
CA VAL A 18 8.33 15.42 -7.47
C VAL A 18 9.57 14.59 -7.78
N GLY A 19 9.99 13.70 -6.87
CA GLY A 19 11.09 12.77 -7.10
C GLY A 19 10.83 11.80 -8.25
N THR A 20 9.65 11.22 -8.30
CA THR A 20 9.22 10.33 -9.41
C THR A 20 9.17 11.09 -10.72
N ALA A 21 8.53 12.25 -10.74
CA ALA A 21 8.37 13.09 -11.93
C ALA A 21 9.73 13.49 -12.56
N ARG A 22 10.73 13.75 -11.73
CA ARG A 22 12.07 14.11 -12.18
C ARG A 22 12.73 13.06 -13.07
N ASN A 23 12.39 11.79 -12.85
CA ASN A 23 12.99 10.65 -13.57
C ASN A 23 12.17 10.20 -14.79
N MET A 24 11.02 10.86 -15.09
CA MET A 24 10.08 10.40 -16.11
C MET A 24 10.22 11.11 -17.46
N GLY A 25 10.87 12.27 -17.53
CA GLY A 25 10.90 13.03 -18.76
C GLY A 25 11.93 14.16 -18.76
N THR A 26 11.62 15.22 -19.49
CA THR A 26 12.49 16.40 -19.62
C THR A 26 12.42 17.31 -18.39
N GLU A 27 13.45 18.16 -18.22
CA GLU A 27 13.45 19.18 -17.15
C GLU A 27 12.25 20.13 -17.24
N ALA A 28 11.86 20.52 -18.46
CA ALA A 28 10.67 21.35 -18.66
C ALA A 28 9.36 20.68 -18.22
N GLN A 29 9.23 19.37 -18.46
CA GLN A 29 8.08 18.60 -17.97
C GLN A 29 8.10 18.48 -16.44
N TRP A 30 9.26 18.23 -15.85
CA TRP A 30 9.41 18.19 -14.40
C TRP A 30 9.06 19.54 -13.74
N GLU A 31 9.51 20.65 -14.33
CA GLU A 31 9.16 22.00 -13.87
C GLU A 31 7.63 22.23 -13.97
N SER A 32 7.03 21.92 -15.11
CA SER A 32 5.58 22.02 -15.32
C SER A 32 4.79 21.22 -14.32
N PHE A 33 5.16 19.94 -14.14
CA PHE A 33 4.52 19.06 -13.17
C PHE A 33 4.62 19.61 -11.74
N THR A 34 5.80 20.10 -11.36
CA THR A 34 6.02 20.64 -10.01
C THR A 34 5.14 21.87 -9.75
N ARG A 35 5.00 22.77 -10.73
CA ARG A 35 4.13 23.94 -10.61
C ARG A 35 2.65 23.54 -10.46
N GLU A 36 2.16 22.64 -11.30
CA GLU A 36 0.76 22.18 -11.23
C GLU A 36 0.49 21.41 -9.92
N LEU A 37 1.47 20.66 -9.42
CA LEU A 37 1.35 19.98 -8.13
C LEU A 37 1.25 20.98 -6.96
N LEU A 38 2.01 22.09 -7.02
CA LEU A 38 1.90 23.16 -6.02
C LEU A 38 0.51 23.84 -6.08
N GLU A 39 -0.03 24.07 -7.26
CA GLU A 39 -1.41 24.59 -7.44
C GLU A 39 -2.44 23.62 -6.85
N LEU A 40 -2.30 22.31 -7.09
CA LEU A 40 -3.16 21.29 -6.49
C LEU A 40 -3.14 21.35 -4.94
N TYR A 41 -2.00 21.64 -4.34
CA TYR A 41 -1.94 21.77 -2.87
C TYR A 41 -2.63 23.04 -2.35
N LEU A 42 -2.66 24.11 -3.13
CA LEU A 42 -3.41 25.33 -2.77
C LEU A 42 -4.92 25.10 -2.80
N ASP A 43 -5.38 24.16 -3.63
CA ASP A 43 -6.80 23.80 -3.78
C ASP A 43 -7.27 22.73 -2.79
N ILE A 44 -6.41 22.23 -1.89
CA ILE A 44 -6.82 21.25 -0.89
C ILE A 44 -7.90 21.85 0.01
N PRO A 45 -9.08 21.20 0.13
CA PRO A 45 -10.10 21.61 1.06
C PRO A 45 -9.56 21.64 2.49
N LYS A 46 -9.91 22.68 3.25
CA LYS A 46 -9.42 22.85 4.65
C LYS A 46 -9.87 21.74 5.58
N GLU A 47 -10.98 21.09 5.26
CA GLU A 47 -11.58 20.03 6.08
C GLU A 47 -12.22 18.94 5.20
N GLY A 48 -12.41 17.76 5.79
CA GLY A 48 -13.16 16.68 5.15
C GLY A 48 -12.37 15.82 4.17
N VAL A 49 -11.05 16.03 4.05
CA VAL A 49 -10.21 15.25 3.13
C VAL A 49 -9.06 14.55 3.85
N SER A 50 -8.73 13.36 3.39
CA SER A 50 -7.54 12.59 3.78
C SER A 50 -6.46 12.66 2.69
N SER A 51 -5.29 12.08 2.96
CA SER A 51 -4.20 11.99 1.97
C SER A 51 -4.60 11.28 0.67
N THR A 52 -5.57 10.37 0.73
CA THR A 52 -6.10 9.65 -0.43
C THR A 52 -6.80 10.57 -1.44
N TRP A 53 -7.24 11.77 -1.03
CA TRP A 53 -7.79 12.79 -1.93
C TRP A 53 -6.78 13.26 -2.98
N LEU A 54 -5.50 13.27 -2.64
CA LEU A 54 -4.41 13.70 -3.54
C LEU A 54 -4.12 12.68 -4.65
N GLY A 55 -4.25 11.39 -4.37
CA GLY A 55 -3.83 10.31 -5.27
C GLY A 55 -4.40 10.45 -6.69
N PRO A 56 -5.73 10.38 -6.89
CA PRO A 56 -6.33 10.43 -8.22
C PRO A 56 -5.99 11.72 -8.99
N ARG A 57 -5.88 12.86 -8.29
CA ARG A 57 -5.56 14.16 -8.88
C ARG A 57 -4.11 14.23 -9.34
N THR A 58 -3.22 13.66 -8.58
CA THR A 58 -1.81 13.57 -8.95
C THR A 58 -1.60 12.63 -10.14
N GLU A 59 -2.34 11.52 -10.21
CA GLU A 59 -2.32 10.65 -11.39
C GLU A 59 -2.82 11.39 -12.66
N GLU A 60 -3.80 12.26 -12.52
CA GLU A 60 -4.25 13.10 -13.62
C GLU A 60 -3.17 14.09 -14.08
N LEU A 61 -2.40 14.68 -13.15
CA LEU A 61 -1.25 15.52 -13.49
C LEU A 61 -0.15 14.71 -14.22
N PHE A 62 0.13 13.49 -13.80
CA PHE A 62 1.06 12.63 -14.52
C PHE A 62 0.59 12.34 -15.95
N ARG A 63 -0.70 12.02 -16.13
CA ARG A 63 -1.26 11.83 -17.48
C ARG A 63 -1.13 13.10 -18.34
N LYS A 64 -1.45 14.25 -17.78
CA LYS A 64 -1.42 15.54 -18.47
C LYS A 64 -0.02 15.92 -18.92
N VAL A 65 0.96 15.82 -18.03
CA VAL A 65 2.33 16.33 -18.27
C VAL A 65 3.20 15.33 -19.02
N TYR A 66 3.09 14.05 -18.67
CA TYR A 66 3.96 12.99 -19.22
C TYR A 66 3.28 12.09 -20.25
N GLY A 67 1.97 12.26 -20.50
CA GLY A 67 1.23 11.43 -21.44
C GLY A 67 1.08 9.97 -20.98
N VAL A 68 1.22 9.70 -19.69
CA VAL A 68 1.11 8.33 -19.15
C VAL A 68 -0.31 7.82 -19.33
N SER A 69 -0.46 6.66 -19.94
CA SER A 69 -1.74 5.97 -20.07
C SER A 69 -1.78 4.76 -19.14
N GLY A 70 -2.92 4.54 -18.48
CA GLY A 70 -3.10 3.39 -17.60
C GLY A 70 -2.54 3.58 -16.20
N ASP A 71 -2.27 2.47 -15.53
CA ASP A 71 -1.70 2.42 -14.19
C ASP A 71 -0.18 2.45 -14.27
N ARG A 72 0.46 3.47 -13.72
CA ARG A 72 1.93 3.61 -13.71
C ARG A 72 2.64 2.49 -12.96
N PHE A 73 1.94 1.81 -12.11
CA PHE A 73 2.48 0.75 -11.24
C PHE A 73 1.99 -0.64 -11.67
N GLU A 74 1.50 -0.79 -12.91
CA GLU A 74 0.94 -2.06 -13.37
C GLU A 74 1.96 -3.20 -13.33
N GLU A 75 3.21 -2.94 -13.70
CA GLU A 75 4.28 -3.94 -13.71
C GLU A 75 4.65 -4.34 -12.28
N GLU A 76 4.81 -3.38 -11.38
CA GLU A 76 5.08 -3.63 -9.96
C GLU A 76 3.94 -4.39 -9.30
N LYS A 77 2.70 -4.04 -9.58
CA LYS A 77 1.52 -4.75 -9.08
C LYS A 77 1.46 -6.19 -9.60
N ARG A 78 1.74 -6.41 -10.88
CA ARG A 78 1.83 -7.75 -11.46
C ARG A 78 2.95 -8.58 -10.83
N PHE A 79 4.08 -7.93 -10.56
CA PHE A 79 5.21 -8.57 -9.88
C PHE A 79 4.83 -9.00 -8.47
N SER A 80 4.26 -8.09 -7.66
CA SER A 80 3.81 -8.38 -6.29
C SER A 80 2.80 -9.52 -6.25
N ASN A 81 1.79 -9.48 -7.12
CA ASN A 81 0.79 -10.54 -7.22
C ASN A 81 1.44 -11.89 -7.56
N ARG A 82 2.34 -11.91 -8.54
CA ARG A 82 3.04 -13.15 -8.94
C ARG A 82 3.89 -13.68 -7.81
N PHE A 83 4.65 -12.82 -7.15
CA PHE A 83 5.50 -13.20 -6.01
C PHE A 83 4.70 -13.93 -4.92
N VAL A 84 3.56 -13.38 -4.53
CA VAL A 84 2.70 -13.99 -3.49
C VAL A 84 2.05 -15.27 -4.00
N MET A 85 1.52 -15.27 -5.24
CA MET A 85 0.86 -16.45 -5.81
C MET A 85 1.79 -17.66 -5.97
N GLU A 86 3.05 -17.44 -6.30
CA GLU A 86 4.07 -18.51 -6.39
C GLU A 86 4.37 -19.15 -5.02
N ARG A 87 4.14 -18.42 -3.93
CA ARG A 87 4.39 -18.87 -2.55
C ARG A 87 3.14 -19.26 -1.79
N LEU A 88 1.98 -19.13 -2.40
CA LEU A 88 0.69 -19.31 -1.71
C LEU A 88 0.56 -20.70 -1.07
N CYS A 89 1.05 -21.76 -1.72
CA CYS A 89 1.00 -23.11 -1.16
C CYS A 89 1.85 -23.24 0.11
N ASP A 90 3.04 -22.64 0.12
CA ASP A 90 3.93 -22.63 1.29
C ASP A 90 3.34 -21.81 2.43
N ILE A 91 2.82 -20.61 2.11
CA ILE A 91 2.16 -19.73 3.09
C ILE A 91 0.99 -20.46 3.73
N ARG A 92 0.11 -21.08 2.94
CA ARG A 92 -1.03 -21.87 3.47
C ARG A 92 -0.58 -23.01 4.37
N ALA A 93 0.44 -23.76 3.95
CA ALA A 93 0.96 -24.85 4.77
C ALA A 93 1.48 -24.36 6.12
N ARG A 94 2.14 -23.21 6.16
CA ARG A 94 2.62 -22.59 7.42
C ARG A 94 1.47 -22.11 8.29
N VAL A 95 0.43 -21.50 7.70
CA VAL A 95 -0.77 -21.06 8.42
C VAL A 95 -1.50 -22.26 9.01
N GLU A 96 -1.72 -23.31 8.22
CA GLU A 96 -2.43 -24.52 8.65
C GLU A 96 -1.67 -25.33 9.72
N ALA A 97 -0.33 -25.24 9.72
CA ALA A 97 0.52 -25.90 10.72
C ALA A 97 0.71 -25.10 12.02
N ALA A 98 0.25 -23.85 12.06
CA ALA A 98 0.35 -23.03 13.26
C ALA A 98 -0.61 -23.48 14.36
N GLU A 99 -0.25 -23.25 15.62
CA GLU A 99 -1.10 -23.54 16.79
C GLU A 99 -2.46 -22.80 16.70
N ASP A 100 -2.43 -21.57 16.17
CA ASP A 100 -3.59 -20.74 15.92
C ASP A 100 -3.59 -20.29 14.45
N PRO A 101 -4.24 -21.03 13.53
CA PRO A 101 -4.23 -20.72 12.11
C PRO A 101 -4.83 -19.36 11.76
N VAL A 102 -5.85 -18.90 12.50
CA VAL A 102 -6.48 -17.59 12.26
C VAL A 102 -5.51 -16.47 12.61
N TYR A 103 -4.84 -16.58 13.75
CA TYR A 103 -3.82 -15.61 14.16
C TYR A 103 -2.64 -15.58 13.18
N ALA A 104 -2.17 -16.75 12.76
CA ALA A 104 -1.11 -16.88 11.76
C ALA A 104 -1.51 -16.26 10.41
N GLY A 105 -2.74 -16.49 9.96
CA GLY A 105 -3.28 -15.86 8.75
C GLY A 105 -3.28 -14.35 8.84
N LEU A 106 -3.67 -13.78 9.99
CA LEU A 106 -3.62 -12.33 10.22
C LEU A 106 -2.19 -11.78 10.23
N GLN A 107 -1.21 -12.53 10.76
CA GLN A 107 0.19 -12.14 10.72
C GLN A 107 0.69 -12.02 9.27
N PHE A 108 0.34 -12.98 8.40
CA PHE A 108 0.64 -12.90 6.97
C PHE A 108 -0.12 -11.76 6.28
N ALA A 109 -1.38 -11.54 6.61
CA ALA A 109 -2.17 -10.44 6.04
C ALA A 109 -1.56 -9.07 6.38
N VAL A 110 -1.12 -8.86 7.63
CA VAL A 110 -0.39 -7.63 8.02
C VAL A 110 0.91 -7.50 7.24
N LEU A 111 1.64 -8.62 7.04
CA LEU A 111 2.85 -8.62 6.24
C LEU A 111 2.57 -8.21 4.79
N GLY A 112 1.44 -8.62 4.22
CA GLY A 112 1.02 -8.25 2.86
C GLY A 112 1.02 -6.74 2.63
N ASN A 113 0.67 -5.97 3.65
CA ASN A 113 0.72 -4.51 3.59
C ASN A 113 2.16 -3.95 3.49
N TYR A 114 3.17 -4.68 3.96
CA TYR A 114 4.58 -4.29 3.81
C TYR A 114 5.16 -4.63 2.42
N ILE A 115 4.46 -5.45 1.61
CA ILE A 115 4.89 -5.82 0.25
C ILE A 115 4.49 -4.73 -0.79
N ASP A 116 4.27 -3.50 -0.37
CA ASP A 116 4.04 -2.39 -1.29
C ASP A 116 5.36 -1.91 -1.91
N PHE A 117 5.61 -2.37 -3.14
CA PHE A 117 6.78 -1.94 -3.93
C PHE A 117 6.79 -0.43 -4.18
N SER A 118 5.64 0.23 -4.17
CA SER A 118 5.56 1.67 -4.38
C SER A 118 6.08 2.45 -3.17
N ALA A 119 5.94 1.90 -1.96
CA ALA A 119 6.42 2.50 -0.72
C ALA A 119 7.92 2.26 -0.49
N LEU A 120 8.48 1.16 -1.02
CA LEU A 120 9.87 0.75 -0.79
C LEU A 120 10.89 1.32 -1.79
N TYR A 121 10.49 2.28 -2.64
CA TYR A 121 11.38 3.02 -3.56
C TYR A 121 12.35 2.16 -4.39
N GLY A 122 11.88 1.03 -4.90
CA GLY A 122 12.66 0.19 -5.82
C GLY A 122 13.77 -0.66 -5.19
N GLU A 123 13.91 -0.68 -3.88
CA GLU A 123 14.90 -1.51 -3.16
C GLU A 123 14.39 -2.89 -2.74
N VAL A 124 13.29 -3.36 -3.32
CA VAL A 124 12.74 -4.67 -2.95
C VAL A 124 13.41 -5.76 -3.75
N SER A 125 14.21 -6.57 -3.08
CA SER A 125 14.72 -7.82 -3.64
C SER A 125 13.85 -9.00 -3.19
N PHE A 126 13.85 -10.08 -3.96
CA PHE A 126 13.19 -11.33 -3.59
C PHE A 126 13.69 -11.85 -2.23
N GLU A 127 14.99 -11.71 -1.94
CA GLU A 127 15.59 -12.15 -0.71
C GLU A 127 15.05 -11.37 0.50
N LYS A 128 14.80 -10.06 0.36
CA LYS A 128 14.17 -9.26 1.42
C LYS A 128 12.74 -9.72 1.68
N LEU A 129 11.98 -9.97 0.63
CA LEU A 129 10.59 -10.44 0.75
C LEU A 129 10.52 -11.85 1.36
N ASP A 130 11.38 -12.76 0.94
CA ASP A 130 11.47 -14.10 1.52
C ASP A 130 11.86 -14.03 3.01
N ALA A 131 12.81 -13.16 3.37
CA ALA A 131 13.19 -12.94 4.77
C ALA A 131 12.03 -12.32 5.60
N MET A 132 11.15 -11.54 4.99
CA MET A 132 9.94 -11.03 5.64
C MET A 132 8.93 -12.16 5.86
N LEU A 133 8.69 -13.02 4.86
CA LEU A 133 7.80 -14.18 5.00
C LEU A 133 8.27 -15.13 6.13
N GLU A 134 9.59 -15.34 6.27
CA GLU A 134 10.14 -16.13 7.37
C GLU A 134 9.85 -15.54 8.76
N LYS A 135 9.71 -14.21 8.84
CA LYS A 135 9.43 -13.51 10.10
C LYS A 135 7.95 -13.29 10.38
N ALA A 136 7.06 -13.57 9.41
CA ALA A 136 5.64 -13.29 9.55
C ALA A 136 5.07 -13.83 10.86
N LEU A 137 5.30 -15.11 11.15
CA LEU A 137 4.79 -15.80 12.33
C LEU A 137 5.43 -15.33 13.67
N THR A 138 6.44 -14.46 13.61
CA THR A 138 7.04 -13.85 14.81
C THR A 138 6.46 -12.49 15.15
N MET A 139 5.55 -11.98 14.31
CA MET A 139 4.90 -10.68 14.55
C MET A 139 3.92 -10.79 15.71
N ASP A 140 3.98 -9.82 16.62
CA ASP A 140 3.00 -9.71 17.69
C ASP A 140 1.87 -8.78 17.25
N LEU A 141 0.63 -9.27 17.30
CA LEU A 141 -0.59 -8.52 16.98
C LEU A 141 -1.32 -8.20 18.28
N ASP A 142 -2.15 -7.16 18.25
CA ASP A 142 -2.99 -6.79 19.39
C ASP A 142 -3.92 -7.97 19.77
N ARG A 143 -3.61 -8.63 20.87
CA ARG A 143 -4.35 -9.80 21.37
C ARG A 143 -5.78 -9.43 21.73
N SER A 144 -6.04 -8.27 22.29
CA SER A 144 -7.38 -7.83 22.65
C SER A 144 -8.25 -7.63 21.42
N ALA A 145 -7.69 -7.01 20.36
CA ALA A 145 -8.39 -6.86 19.09
C ALA A 145 -8.65 -8.23 18.42
N TYR A 146 -7.68 -9.13 18.47
CA TYR A 146 -7.81 -10.48 17.95
C TYR A 146 -8.91 -11.29 18.65
N GLU A 147 -8.91 -11.33 19.99
CA GLU A 147 -9.93 -12.03 20.77
C GLU A 147 -11.34 -11.52 20.48
N LYS A 148 -11.47 -10.19 20.32
CA LYS A 148 -12.74 -9.59 19.92
C LYS A 148 -13.16 -10.01 18.52
N LEU A 149 -12.24 -10.07 17.55
CA LEU A 149 -12.51 -10.54 16.20
C LEU A 149 -13.03 -12.00 16.22
N CYS A 150 -12.34 -12.88 16.95
CA CYS A 150 -12.76 -14.27 17.08
C CYS A 150 -14.17 -14.40 17.69
N ALA A 151 -14.45 -13.68 18.77
CA ALA A 151 -15.76 -13.67 19.40
C ALA A 151 -16.86 -13.15 18.45
N ASP A 152 -16.58 -12.14 17.64
CA ASP A 152 -17.51 -11.60 16.65
C ASP A 152 -17.78 -12.61 15.51
N LEU A 153 -16.77 -13.36 15.07
CA LEU A 153 -16.90 -14.42 14.06
C LEU A 153 -17.70 -15.63 14.61
N GLU A 154 -17.41 -16.06 15.84
CA GLU A 154 -18.17 -17.12 16.52
C GLU A 154 -19.65 -16.74 16.72
N ALA A 155 -19.93 -15.46 16.96
CA ALA A 155 -21.29 -14.93 17.02
C ALA A 155 -21.98 -14.83 15.63
N GLY A 156 -21.32 -15.27 14.56
CA GLY A 156 -21.88 -15.28 13.19
C GLY A 156 -21.97 -13.92 12.54
N LYS A 157 -21.16 -12.95 12.96
CA LYS A 157 -21.08 -11.64 12.30
C LYS A 157 -20.36 -11.73 10.95
N ASN A 158 -20.76 -10.87 10.03
CA ASN A 158 -20.12 -10.78 8.73
C ASN A 158 -18.77 -10.05 8.86
N LEU A 159 -17.74 -10.59 8.19
CA LEU A 159 -16.44 -9.97 8.03
C LEU A 159 -16.36 -9.27 6.68
N LEU A 160 -16.05 -7.97 6.68
CA LEU A 160 -15.63 -7.24 5.49
C LEU A 160 -14.11 -7.04 5.55
N TYR A 161 -13.39 -7.66 4.64
CA TYR A 161 -11.95 -7.50 4.51
C TYR A 161 -11.63 -6.51 3.39
N LEU A 162 -10.96 -5.41 3.73
CA LEU A 162 -10.53 -4.39 2.78
C LEU A 162 -9.03 -4.56 2.52
N THR A 163 -8.68 -4.95 1.30
CA THR A 163 -7.29 -5.05 0.87
C THR A 163 -6.79 -3.69 0.39
N ASP A 164 -5.50 -3.40 0.60
CA ASP A 164 -4.85 -2.14 0.21
C ASP A 164 -3.86 -2.34 -0.94
N ASN A 165 -2.97 -3.33 -0.83
CA ASN A 165 -1.84 -3.47 -1.75
C ASN A 165 -1.94 -4.66 -2.70
N ALA A 166 -1.26 -4.55 -3.84
CA ALA A 166 -1.09 -5.67 -4.76
C ALA A 166 -0.29 -6.80 -4.07
N GLY A 167 -0.75 -8.04 -4.23
CA GLY A 167 -0.21 -9.22 -3.55
C GLY A 167 -0.88 -9.51 -2.21
N GLU A 168 -1.37 -8.52 -1.49
CA GLU A 168 -2.02 -8.69 -0.18
C GLU A 168 -3.23 -9.63 -0.23
N ILE A 169 -4.01 -9.58 -1.30
CA ILE A 169 -5.18 -10.44 -1.49
C ILE A 169 -4.85 -11.95 -1.51
N GLY A 170 -3.58 -12.30 -1.67
CA GLY A 170 -3.11 -13.69 -1.64
C GLY A 170 -2.90 -14.25 -0.23
N PHE A 171 -2.94 -13.41 0.77
CA PHE A 171 -2.85 -13.78 2.19
C PHE A 171 -4.23 -13.85 2.81
#